data_b9145b7dbdd43e1b7c0eb6f3e0ffd994
#
_entry.id   b9145b7dbdd43e1b7c0eb6f3e0ffd994
#
_cell.length_a   1.000
_cell.length_b   1.000
_cell.length_c   1.000
_cell.angle_alpha   90.00
_cell.angle_beta   90.00
_cell.angle_gamma   90.00
#
_symmetry.space_group_name_H-M   'P 1'
#
loop_
_entity.id
_entity.type
_entity.pdbx_description
1 polymer ?
#
loop_
_entity_poly.entity_id
_entity_poly.type
_entity_poly.pdbx_seq_one_letter_code
_entity_poly.pdbx_strand_id
1 'polypeptide(L)'
;MGNAQTMQKISFEDMQIAIKNKESYIIINTLPDGEQGCLILNSIHCSREEALINNHIRGTKQVKIIVYGRNSNDEKIYKKYQQLMQLGFMNVYVYMGGLFEWLLLQDIYGFDEFPTTQKQLDFLKYKPPQKLNVALLEY
;
A
#
# COMPACT_ATOMS: atom_id res chain seq x y z
N MET A 1 -2.39 -11.88 -22.65
CA MET A 1 -1.77 -11.96 -22.09
C MET A 1 -1.21 -10.97 -21.52
N GLY A 2 -0.39 -10.67 -21.43
CA GLY A 2 0.28 -9.67 -20.72
C GLY A 2 -0.52 -8.58 -20.15
N ASN A 3 -1.69 -8.42 -20.57
CA ASN A 3 -2.48 -7.34 -20.06
C ASN A 3 -2.83 -7.48 -18.61
N ALA A 4 -2.79 -8.68 -18.11
CA ALA A 4 -3.08 -8.90 -16.70
C ALA A 4 -2.07 -8.17 -15.82
N GLN A 5 -0.92 -7.80 -16.37
CA GLN A 5 0.08 -7.10 -15.59
C GLN A 5 -0.20 -5.62 -15.47
N THR A 6 -1.15 -5.10 -16.22
CA THR A 6 -1.46 -3.68 -16.15
C THR A 6 -2.30 -3.42 -14.91
N MET A 7 -1.66 -2.95 -13.86
CA MET A 7 -2.33 -2.63 -12.62
C MET A 7 -2.97 -1.24 -12.70
N GLN A 8 -4.09 -1.08 -12.02
CA GLN A 8 -4.73 0.23 -11.94
C GLN A 8 -4.02 1.04 -10.85
N LYS A 9 -3.18 1.96 -11.28
CA LYS A 9 -2.37 2.76 -10.36
C LYS A 9 -3.10 4.05 -10.01
N ILE A 10 -3.03 4.42 -8.74
CA ILE A 10 -3.68 5.64 -8.26
C ILE A 10 -2.63 6.57 -7.64
N SER A 11 -3.01 7.83 -7.53
CA SER A 11 -2.15 8.86 -6.97
C SER A 11 -2.37 9.01 -5.46
N PHE A 12 -1.54 9.85 -4.83
CA PHE A 12 -1.72 10.16 -3.42
C PHE A 12 -3.06 10.86 -3.17
N GLU A 13 -3.55 11.60 -4.17
CA GLU A 13 -4.83 12.28 -4.02
C GLU A 13 -5.97 11.28 -3.93
N ASP A 14 -5.89 10.21 -4.71
CA ASP A 14 -6.88 9.14 -4.62
C ASP A 14 -6.84 8.46 -3.27
N MET A 15 -5.63 8.28 -2.74
CA MET A 15 -5.49 7.68 -1.42
C MET A 15 -6.10 8.59 -0.34
N GLN A 16 -5.94 9.90 -0.48
CA GLN A 16 -6.57 10.84 0.46
C GLN A 16 -8.09 10.71 0.43
N ILE A 17 -8.65 10.53 -0.76
CA ILE A 17 -10.08 10.32 -0.90
C ILE A 17 -10.51 9.02 -0.21
N ALA A 18 -9.73 7.96 -0.42
CA ALA A 18 -10.06 6.66 0.17
C ALA A 18 -10.06 6.71 1.70
N ILE A 19 -9.11 7.44 2.29
CA ILE A 19 -9.03 7.56 3.73
C ILE A 19 -10.29 8.22 4.29
N LYS A 20 -10.82 9.20 3.58
CA LYS A 20 -12.01 9.92 4.02
C LYS A 20 -13.29 9.10 3.83
N ASN A 21 -13.21 8.04 3.04
CA ASN A 21 -14.37 7.19 2.75
C ASN A 21 -14.07 5.75 3.13
N LYS A 22 -13.65 5.55 4.36
CA LYS A 22 -13.14 4.24 4.81
C LYS A 22 -14.16 3.12 4.69
N GLU A 23 -15.43 3.45 4.62
CA GLU A 23 -16.47 2.43 4.51
C GLU A 23 -16.59 1.87 3.10
N SER A 24 -16.04 2.59 2.12
CA SER A 24 -16.11 2.19 0.72
C SER A 24 -14.82 1.55 0.23
N TYR A 25 -13.75 1.64 1.01
CA TYR A 25 -12.42 1.18 0.60
C TYR A 25 -11.79 0.29 1.65
N ILE A 26 -11.09 -0.73 1.18
CA ILE A 26 -10.22 -1.55 2.02
C ILE A 26 -8.79 -1.20 1.61
N ILE A 27 -7.98 -0.76 2.57
CA ILE A 27 -6.60 -0.37 2.30
C ILE A 27 -5.68 -1.45 2.87
N ILE A 28 -5.00 -2.18 1.99
CA ILE A 28 -4.14 -3.30 2.35
C ILE A 28 -2.68 -2.89 2.18
N ASN A 29 -1.86 -3.20 3.18
CA ASN A 29 -0.43 -2.93 3.11
C ASN A 29 0.36 -4.23 2.96
N THR A 30 1.51 -4.14 2.29
CA THR A 30 2.39 -5.31 2.11
C THR A 30 3.62 -5.23 2.99
N LEU A 31 3.61 -4.39 4.03
CA LEU A 31 4.73 -4.30 4.95
C LEU A 31 4.85 -5.58 5.78
N PRO A 32 6.06 -5.93 6.21
CA PRO A 32 6.23 -7.13 7.05
C PRO A 32 5.47 -7.04 8.36
N ASP A 33 5.22 -8.19 8.96
CA ASP A 33 4.51 -8.27 10.23
C ASP A 33 5.14 -7.38 11.31
N GLY A 34 6.45 -7.29 11.31
CA GLY A 34 7.14 -6.48 12.31
C GLY A 34 7.14 -4.99 12.04
N GLU A 35 6.55 -4.56 10.92
CA GLU A 35 6.54 -3.15 10.54
C GLU A 35 5.14 -2.58 10.43
N GLN A 36 4.21 -3.09 11.24
CA GLN A 36 2.83 -2.62 11.20
C GLN A 36 2.56 -1.43 12.11
N GLY A 37 3.60 -0.88 12.72
CA GLY A 37 3.43 0.22 13.67
C GLY A 37 3.04 1.54 13.03
N CYS A 38 3.57 1.83 11.84
CA CYS A 38 3.24 3.06 11.14
C CYS A 38 2.65 2.70 9.79
N LEU A 39 1.36 2.95 9.63
CA LEU A 39 0.64 2.65 8.40
C LEU A 39 -0.14 3.90 7.97
N ILE A 40 -0.43 3.98 6.68
CA ILE A 40 -1.35 5.00 6.19
C ILE A 40 -2.67 4.81 6.95
N LEU A 41 -3.27 5.92 7.37
CA LEU A 41 -4.47 5.85 8.21
C LEU A 41 -5.55 5.01 7.54
N ASN A 42 -6.25 4.25 8.36
CA ASN A 42 -7.32 3.33 7.94
C ASN A 42 -6.82 2.10 7.18
N SER A 43 -5.50 1.87 7.16
CA SER A 43 -4.97 0.61 6.63
C SER A 43 -5.37 -0.55 7.52
N ILE A 44 -5.60 -1.69 6.89
CA ILE A 44 -5.88 -2.92 7.62
C ILE A 44 -4.57 -3.49 8.13
N HIS A 45 -4.50 -3.79 9.43
CA HIS A 45 -3.35 -4.46 9.99
C HIS A 45 -3.23 -5.84 9.33
N CYS A 46 -2.00 -6.27 9.04
CA CYS A 46 -1.80 -7.51 8.30
C CYS A 46 -2.45 -8.71 8.98
N SER A 47 -2.55 -8.71 10.30
CA SER A 47 -3.14 -9.82 11.04
C SER A 47 -4.64 -9.97 10.80
N ARG A 48 -5.30 -8.92 10.30
CA ARG A 48 -6.75 -8.94 10.08
C ARG A 48 -7.11 -9.08 8.61
N GLU A 49 -6.13 -9.06 7.74
CA GLU A 49 -6.39 -9.04 6.30
C GLU A 49 -7.12 -10.29 5.83
N GLU A 50 -6.68 -11.46 6.24
CA GLU A 50 -7.25 -12.71 5.75
C GLU A 50 -8.73 -12.84 6.11
N ALA A 51 -9.07 -12.54 7.35
CA ALA A 51 -10.47 -12.65 7.79
C ALA A 51 -11.35 -11.68 7.03
N LEU A 52 -10.86 -10.45 6.82
CA LEU A 52 -11.64 -9.44 6.14
C LEU A 52 -11.86 -9.80 4.67
N ILE A 53 -10.82 -10.27 4.00
CA ILE A 53 -10.94 -10.68 2.60
C ILE A 53 -11.88 -11.87 2.48
N ASN A 54 -11.80 -12.83 3.40
CA ASN A 54 -12.69 -13.99 3.36
C ASN A 54 -14.15 -13.60 3.52
N ASN A 55 -14.43 -12.61 4.34
CA ASN A 55 -15.80 -12.12 4.48
C ASN A 55 -16.34 -11.55 3.17
N HIS A 56 -15.49 -10.84 2.44
CA HIS A 56 -15.90 -10.25 1.17
C HIS A 56 -16.00 -11.28 0.04
N ILE A 57 -15.23 -12.36 0.12
CA ILE A 57 -15.38 -13.44 -0.84
C ILE A 57 -16.76 -14.07 -0.74
N ARG A 58 -17.25 -14.23 0.49
CA ARG A 58 -18.57 -14.82 0.71
C ARG A 58 -19.72 -13.88 0.36
N GLY A 59 -19.46 -12.57 0.43
CA GLY A 59 -20.47 -11.58 0.14
C GLY A 59 -20.28 -10.97 -1.23
N THR A 60 -20.02 -9.66 -1.26
CA THR A 60 -19.82 -8.97 -2.51
C THR A 60 -18.35 -8.77 -2.80
N LYS A 61 -17.96 -8.93 -4.07
CA LYS A 61 -16.60 -8.66 -4.52
C LYS A 61 -16.50 -7.33 -5.23
N GLN A 62 -17.51 -6.47 -5.02
CA GLN A 62 -17.54 -5.14 -5.59
C GLN A 62 -16.80 -4.11 -4.76
N VAL A 63 -16.35 -4.48 -3.59
CA VAL A 63 -15.63 -3.57 -2.72
C VAL A 63 -14.36 -3.08 -3.41
N LYS A 64 -13.98 -1.84 -3.13
CA LYS A 64 -12.78 -1.25 -3.70
C LYS A 64 -11.60 -1.50 -2.76
N ILE A 65 -10.54 -2.07 -3.31
CA ILE A 65 -9.35 -2.42 -2.53
C ILE A 65 -8.16 -1.63 -3.06
N ILE A 66 -7.41 -1.02 -2.16
CA ILE A 66 -6.17 -0.33 -2.51
C ILE A 66 -5.02 -1.04 -1.83
N VAL A 67 -3.99 -1.38 -2.61
CA VAL A 67 -2.79 -2.05 -2.11
C VAL A 67 -1.62 -1.08 -2.18
N TYR A 68 -0.81 -1.03 -1.12
CA TYR A 68 0.43 -0.25 -1.15
C TYR A 68 1.51 -0.99 -0.36
N GLY A 69 2.76 -0.62 -0.61
CA GLY A 69 3.90 -1.21 0.07
C GLY A 69 4.81 -0.15 0.65
N ARG A 70 6.09 -0.52 0.83
CA ARG A 70 7.08 0.41 1.40
C ARG A 70 7.36 1.55 0.43
N ASN A 71 7.52 1.21 -0.85
CA ASN A 71 7.88 2.17 -1.90
C ASN A 71 7.51 1.57 -3.24
N SER A 72 7.87 2.26 -4.32
CA SER A 72 7.49 1.84 -5.67
C SER A 72 8.19 0.58 -6.14
N ASN A 73 9.24 0.14 -5.44
CA ASN A 73 9.98 -1.07 -5.80
C ASN A 73 9.61 -2.29 -4.98
N ASP A 74 8.57 -2.22 -4.18
CA ASP A 74 8.16 -3.33 -3.34
C ASP A 74 7.46 -4.40 -4.18
N GLU A 75 8.15 -5.50 -4.42
CA GLU A 75 7.62 -6.56 -5.28
C GLU A 75 6.43 -7.28 -4.68
N LYS A 76 6.21 -7.15 -3.39
CA LYS A 76 5.08 -7.80 -2.74
C LYS A 76 3.76 -7.22 -3.22
N ILE A 77 3.78 -6.01 -3.76
CA ILE A 77 2.60 -5.37 -4.30
C ILE A 77 2.03 -6.19 -5.45
N TYR A 78 2.91 -6.66 -6.35
CA TYR A 78 2.45 -7.47 -7.50
C TYR A 78 1.79 -8.75 -7.03
N LYS A 79 2.41 -9.43 -6.08
CA LYS A 79 1.86 -10.68 -5.58
C LYS A 79 0.49 -10.48 -4.96
N LYS A 80 0.36 -9.43 -4.16
CA LYS A 80 -0.92 -9.14 -3.50
C LYS A 80 -1.97 -8.78 -4.53
N TYR A 81 -1.61 -7.96 -5.50
CA TYR A 81 -2.55 -7.57 -6.55
C TYR A 81 -3.06 -8.79 -7.30
N GLN A 82 -2.15 -9.66 -7.72
CA GLN A 82 -2.53 -10.87 -8.45
C GLN A 82 -3.39 -11.79 -7.60
N GLN A 83 -3.05 -11.93 -6.33
CA GLN A 83 -3.83 -12.76 -5.42
C GLN A 83 -5.27 -12.30 -5.35
N LEU A 84 -5.46 -10.99 -5.18
CA LEU A 84 -6.80 -10.43 -5.07
C LEU A 84 -7.58 -10.57 -6.37
N MET A 85 -6.92 -10.37 -7.50
CA MET A 85 -7.58 -10.53 -8.79
C MET A 85 -8.00 -12.00 -9.00
N GLN A 86 -7.16 -12.94 -8.59
CA GLN A 86 -7.47 -14.35 -8.73
C GLN A 86 -8.63 -14.76 -7.83
N LEU A 87 -8.82 -14.05 -6.72
CA LEU A 87 -9.95 -14.30 -5.84
C LEU A 87 -11.26 -13.73 -6.38
N GLY A 88 -11.19 -12.99 -7.48
CA GLY A 88 -12.38 -12.48 -8.15
C GLY A 88 -12.72 -11.05 -7.84
N PHE A 89 -11.88 -10.34 -7.09
CA PHE A 89 -12.14 -8.92 -6.83
C PHE A 89 -11.88 -8.12 -8.11
N MET A 90 -12.79 -7.23 -8.45
CA MET A 90 -12.71 -6.49 -9.71
C MET A 90 -12.17 -5.08 -9.55
N ASN A 91 -12.30 -4.51 -8.37
CA ASN A 91 -11.91 -3.12 -8.14
C ASN A 91 -10.68 -3.05 -7.25
N VAL A 92 -9.53 -3.47 -7.81
CA VAL A 92 -8.26 -3.47 -7.08
C VAL A 92 -7.35 -2.40 -7.67
N TYR A 93 -6.84 -1.54 -6.81
CA TYR A 93 -5.98 -0.43 -7.20
C TYR A 93 -4.67 -0.50 -6.45
N VAL A 94 -3.64 0.14 -6.99
CA VAL A 94 -2.31 0.14 -6.38
C VAL A 94 -1.83 1.58 -6.20
N TYR A 95 -1.45 1.92 -4.97
CA TYR A 95 -0.80 3.18 -4.69
C TYR A 95 0.71 2.92 -4.71
N MET A 96 1.34 3.20 -5.85
CA MET A 96 2.73 2.84 -6.09
C MET A 96 3.73 3.62 -5.22
N GLY A 97 3.39 4.85 -4.88
CA GLY A 97 4.31 5.65 -4.06
C GLY A 97 4.59 5.02 -2.71
N GLY A 98 3.62 4.34 -2.16
CA GLY A 98 3.77 3.60 -0.92
C GLY A 98 3.97 4.48 0.30
N LEU A 99 4.38 3.84 1.37
CA LEU A 99 4.56 4.56 2.62
C LEU A 99 5.68 5.59 2.52
N PHE A 100 6.71 5.31 1.73
CA PHE A 100 7.81 6.26 1.57
C PHE A 100 7.33 7.60 1.01
N GLU A 101 6.59 7.57 -0.09
CA GLU A 101 6.07 8.82 -0.65
C GLU A 101 5.12 9.50 0.32
N TRP A 102 4.25 8.71 0.96
CA TRP A 102 3.26 9.26 1.89
C TRP A 102 3.92 10.02 3.04
N LEU A 103 4.99 9.45 3.60
CA LEU A 103 5.69 10.09 4.71
C LEU A 103 6.46 11.33 4.27
N LEU A 104 7.02 11.31 3.05
CA LEU A 104 7.65 12.51 2.50
C LEU A 104 6.63 13.64 2.35
N LEU A 105 5.46 13.32 1.84
CA LEU A 105 4.39 14.29 1.70
C LEU A 105 3.90 14.77 3.06
N GLN A 106 3.83 13.88 4.04
CA GLN A 106 3.46 14.24 5.40
C GLN A 106 4.45 15.24 5.98
N ASP A 107 5.75 15.02 5.73
CA ASP A 107 6.78 15.91 6.25
C ASP A 107 6.68 17.31 5.64
N ILE A 108 6.29 17.39 4.37
CA ILE A 108 6.22 18.69 3.67
C ILE A 108 4.89 19.40 3.92
N TYR A 109 3.79 18.66 3.83
CA TYR A 109 2.45 19.25 3.83
C TYR A 109 1.66 19.05 5.13
N GLY A 110 2.15 18.22 6.03
CA GLY A 110 1.54 18.08 7.33
C GLY A 110 0.83 16.76 7.55
N PHE A 111 0.74 16.42 8.84
CA PHE A 111 0.12 15.15 9.25
C PHE A 111 -1.36 15.09 8.92
N ASP A 112 -2.06 16.22 8.98
CA ASP A 112 -3.50 16.22 8.74
C ASP A 112 -3.84 15.87 7.30
N GLU A 113 -2.98 16.27 6.36
CA GLU A 113 -3.21 15.99 4.96
C GLU A 113 -2.76 14.60 4.56
N PHE A 114 -1.78 14.05 5.25
CA PHE A 114 -1.23 12.73 4.96
C PHE A 114 -1.13 11.92 6.26
N PRO A 115 -2.28 11.56 6.85
CA PRO A 115 -2.25 10.95 8.18
C PRO A 115 -1.79 9.50 8.18
N THR A 116 -1.15 9.13 9.27
CA THR A 116 -0.73 7.74 9.51
C THR A 116 -1.18 7.35 10.91
N THR A 117 -1.11 6.03 11.20
CA THR A 117 -1.50 5.53 12.51
C THR A 117 -0.56 6.00 13.62
N GLN A 118 0.70 6.23 13.27
CA GLN A 118 1.71 6.78 14.18
C GLN A 118 2.65 7.64 13.38
N LYS A 119 3.36 8.55 14.05
CA LYS A 119 4.39 9.33 13.39
C LYS A 119 5.67 8.51 13.28
N GLN A 120 6.34 8.60 12.14
CA GLN A 120 7.63 7.97 11.92
C GLN A 120 8.55 9.00 11.29
N LEU A 121 9.51 9.49 12.07
CA LEU A 121 10.40 10.53 11.60
C LEU A 121 11.47 10.01 10.66
N ASP A 122 11.86 8.76 10.83
CA ASP A 122 12.87 8.17 9.96
C ASP A 122 12.21 7.53 8.75
N PHE A 123 11.70 8.37 7.85
CA PHE A 123 11.01 7.84 6.67
C PHE A 123 11.99 7.26 5.65
N LEU A 124 13.29 7.55 5.76
CA LEU A 124 14.26 6.99 4.83
C LEU A 124 14.40 5.47 4.97
N LYS A 125 13.94 4.90 6.07
CA LYS A 125 14.00 3.45 6.21
C LYS A 125 13.07 2.73 5.23
N TYR A 126 12.15 3.49 4.62
CA TYR A 126 11.24 2.93 3.61
C TYR A 126 11.67 3.22 2.18
N LYS A 127 12.80 3.89 1.99
CA LYS A 127 13.26 4.25 0.65
C LYS A 127 13.60 3.03 -0.18
N PRO A 128 13.55 3.15 -1.51
CA PRO A 128 14.03 2.05 -2.36
C PRO A 128 15.51 1.79 -2.15
N PRO A 129 15.96 0.55 -2.34
CA PRO A 129 17.36 0.24 -2.17
C PRO A 129 18.22 0.90 -3.25
N GLN A 130 19.45 1.24 -2.90
CA GLN A 130 20.41 1.79 -3.85
C GLN A 130 20.78 0.72 -4.86
N LYS A 131 20.84 1.08 -6.13
CA LYS A 131 21.23 0.14 -7.19
C LYS A 131 22.58 0.47 -7.80
N LEU A 132 22.85 1.75 -7.99
CA LEU A 132 24.07 2.16 -8.67
C LEU A 132 25.26 2.17 -7.72
N ASN A 133 26.39 1.70 -8.21
CA ASN A 133 27.65 1.71 -7.45
C ASN A 133 27.67 0.84 -6.21
N VAL A 134 26.72 -0.07 -6.08
CA VAL A 134 26.70 -0.95 -4.91
C VAL A 134 27.94 -1.81 -4.86
N ALA A 135 28.37 -2.35 -6.02
CA ALA A 135 29.55 -3.19 -6.07
C ALA A 135 30.82 -2.44 -5.68
N LEU A 136 30.88 -1.14 -5.97
CA LEU A 136 32.06 -0.34 -5.63
C LEU A 136 32.16 -0.10 -4.14
N LEU A 137 31.05 -0.13 -3.44
CA LEU A 137 31.06 0.09 -2.00
C LEU A 137 31.58 -1.12 -1.22
N GLU A 138 31.72 -2.25 -1.90
CA GLU A 138 32.19 -3.47 -1.24
C GLU A 138 33.72 -3.55 -1.22
N TYR A 139 34.40 -2.64 -1.84
CA TYR A 139 35.86 -2.58 -1.77
C TYR A 139 36.29 -1.75 -0.56
#